data_3aba3b9dbf3a637a68e3e4466715ba62
#
_entry.id   3aba3b9dbf3a637a68e3e4466715ba62
#
_cell.length_a   1.000
_cell.length_b   1.000
_cell.length_c   1.000
_cell.angle_alpha   90.00
_cell.angle_beta   90.00
_cell.angle_gamma   90.00
#
_symmetry.space_group_name_H-M   'P 1'
#
loop_
_entity.id
_entity.type
_entity.pdbx_description
1 polymer ?
#
loop_
_entity_poly.entity_id
_entity_poly.type
_entity_poly.pdbx_seq_one_letter_code
_entity_poly.pdbx_strand_id
1 'polypeptide(L)'
;QNTDGGWAYNYNTRAGAHTDLSVTGWNVQALKAAEHGGIKPTKGDIRTALRKAAMYCRKCSKPDGLFTYMQEGREDATARPSLVGVGVLSLQMCGSGSDSAARKGLDWMLKNTNKPFNWKANNTSSNLYQHYYGVQAAMNRGGDVWTAYNRAFRDATLGAQASDGSFAPNGFPGPGGLVNSNGGTINDK
;
A
#
# COMPACT_ATOMS: atom_id res chain seq x y z
N GLN A 1 17.73 0.77 5.80
CA GLN A 1 17.17 -0.57 5.50
C GLN A 1 17.69 -1.59 6.51
N ASN A 2 16.82 -2.40 7.05
CA ASN A 2 17.17 -3.48 7.97
C ASN A 2 17.70 -4.73 7.23
N THR A 3 18.28 -5.65 8.00
CA THR A 3 18.88 -6.89 7.45
C THR A 3 17.86 -7.81 6.77
N ASP A 4 16.59 -7.75 7.17
CA ASP A 4 15.47 -8.48 6.56
C ASP A 4 14.95 -7.87 5.24
N GLY A 5 15.43 -6.68 4.89
CA GLY A 5 15.08 -5.96 3.68
C GLY A 5 13.98 -4.89 3.86
N GLY A 6 13.34 -4.83 5.03
CA GLY A 6 12.31 -3.85 5.34
C GLY A 6 12.83 -2.57 6.00
N TRP A 7 11.92 -1.66 6.32
CA TRP A 7 12.16 -0.44 7.10
C TRP A 7 11.18 -0.36 8.27
N ALA A 8 11.56 0.39 9.29
CA ALA A 8 10.80 0.64 10.50
C ALA A 8 10.51 2.14 10.65
N TYR A 9 9.55 2.50 11.52
CA TYR A 9 9.21 3.90 11.82
C TYR A 9 10.35 4.68 12.46
N ASN A 10 11.23 4.00 13.15
CA ASN A 10 12.43 4.60 13.71
C ASN A 10 13.67 4.19 12.90
N TYR A 11 14.75 4.96 13.02
CA TYR A 11 16.01 4.67 12.34
C TYR A 11 16.80 3.49 12.95
N ASN A 12 16.13 2.67 13.74
CA ASN A 12 16.74 1.51 14.38
C ASN A 12 16.96 0.39 13.35
N THR A 13 18.21 0.11 13.03
CA THR A 13 18.63 -0.95 12.11
C THR A 13 19.10 -2.22 12.81
N ARG A 14 18.83 -2.38 14.11
CA ARG A 14 19.23 -3.55 14.88
C ARG A 14 18.53 -4.81 14.37
N ALA A 15 19.19 -5.94 14.52
CA ALA A 15 18.55 -7.24 14.33
C ALA A 15 17.29 -7.33 15.21
N GLY A 16 16.16 -7.73 14.62
CA GLY A 16 14.88 -7.77 15.32
C GLY A 16 14.10 -6.45 15.36
N ALA A 17 14.57 -5.38 14.69
CA ALA A 17 13.80 -4.13 14.56
C ALA A 17 12.37 -4.42 14.02
N HIS A 18 11.43 -3.61 14.47
CA HIS A 18 10.03 -3.67 14.02
C HIS A 18 9.90 -3.12 12.60
N THR A 19 10.23 -3.96 11.61
CA THR A 19 10.03 -3.63 10.20
C THR A 19 8.60 -3.94 9.79
N ASP A 20 7.98 -3.05 9.02
CA ASP A 20 6.62 -3.26 8.53
C ASP A 20 6.48 -2.92 7.04
N LEU A 21 5.42 -3.46 6.44
CA LEU A 21 5.18 -3.32 5.01
C LEU A 21 4.77 -1.91 4.62
N SER A 22 4.09 -1.16 5.51
CA SER A 22 3.63 0.19 5.21
C SER A 22 4.81 1.15 5.06
N VAL A 23 5.72 1.15 6.02
CA VAL A 23 6.95 1.97 5.98
C VAL A 23 7.87 1.50 4.85
N THR A 24 7.95 0.19 4.62
CA THR A 24 8.71 -0.37 3.50
C THR A 24 8.17 0.14 2.16
N GLY A 25 6.85 0.18 1.97
CA GLY A 25 6.22 0.72 0.75
C GLY A 25 6.58 2.18 0.47
N TRP A 26 6.57 3.04 1.50
CA TRP A 26 7.01 4.43 1.36
C TRP A 26 8.47 4.54 0.94
N ASN A 27 9.35 3.75 1.57
CA ASN A 27 10.77 3.76 1.23
C ASN A 27 11.03 3.24 -0.19
N VAL A 28 10.28 2.23 -0.65
CA VAL A 28 10.36 1.74 -2.03
C VAL A 28 9.98 2.84 -3.03
N GLN A 29 8.89 3.57 -2.78
CA GLN A 29 8.49 4.69 -3.64
C GLN A 29 9.57 5.78 -3.69
N ALA A 30 10.11 6.16 -2.53
CA ALA A 30 11.17 7.16 -2.44
C ALA A 30 12.43 6.72 -3.18
N LEU A 31 12.87 5.48 -3.01
CA LEU A 31 14.03 4.93 -3.71
C LEU A 31 13.81 4.84 -5.22
N LYS A 32 12.60 4.49 -5.65
CA LYS A 32 12.26 4.44 -7.08
C LYS A 32 12.24 5.83 -7.71
N ALA A 33 11.71 6.82 -6.99
CA ALA A 33 11.77 8.21 -7.42
C ALA A 33 13.21 8.72 -7.52
N ALA A 34 14.06 8.39 -6.55
CA ALA A 34 15.48 8.73 -6.55
C ALA A 34 16.22 8.06 -7.73
N GLU A 35 15.94 6.80 -8.04
CA GLU A 35 16.51 6.08 -9.20
C GLU A 35 16.12 6.78 -10.50
N HIS A 36 14.85 7.12 -10.67
CA HIS A 36 14.37 7.83 -11.88
C HIS A 36 14.92 9.24 -12.00
N GLY A 37 15.14 9.94 -10.88
CA GLY A 37 15.78 11.24 -10.82
C GLY A 37 17.31 11.21 -11.02
N GLY A 38 17.90 10.04 -11.25
CA GLY A 38 19.35 9.89 -11.46
C GLY A 38 20.19 10.14 -10.21
N ILE A 39 19.59 10.11 -9.02
CA ILE A 39 20.30 10.34 -7.75
C ILE A 39 21.24 9.18 -7.48
N LYS A 40 22.51 9.52 -7.22
CA LYS A 40 23.52 8.55 -6.81
C LYS A 40 23.73 8.63 -5.31
N PRO A 41 23.45 7.54 -4.54
CA PRO A 41 23.68 7.54 -3.11
C PRO A 41 25.18 7.62 -2.80
N THR A 42 25.52 8.26 -1.69
CA THR A 42 26.92 8.34 -1.21
C THR A 42 27.41 7.00 -0.64
N LYS A 43 26.47 6.16 -0.20
CA LYS A 43 26.75 4.79 0.29
C LYS A 43 25.69 3.83 -0.20
N GLY A 44 26.10 2.62 -0.54
CA GLY A 44 25.21 1.56 -0.98
C GLY A 44 24.77 1.72 -2.43
N ASP A 45 23.71 0.99 -2.78
CA ASP A 45 23.16 0.94 -4.13
C ASP A 45 21.64 0.82 -4.08
N ILE A 46 20.93 1.68 -4.80
CA ILE A 46 19.46 1.75 -4.83
C ILE A 46 18.87 0.43 -5.34
N ARG A 47 19.44 -0.16 -6.38
CA ARG A 47 18.92 -1.41 -6.97
C ARG A 47 19.05 -2.59 -5.99
N THR A 48 20.15 -2.62 -5.25
CA THR A 48 20.33 -3.63 -4.19
C THR A 48 19.32 -3.43 -3.06
N ALA A 49 19.04 -2.19 -2.67
CA ALA A 49 18.01 -1.90 -1.66
C ALA A 49 16.61 -2.29 -2.14
N LEU A 50 16.24 -1.97 -3.38
CA LEU A 50 14.96 -2.37 -3.97
C LEU A 50 14.83 -3.91 -4.07
N ARG A 51 15.89 -4.62 -4.45
CA ARG A 51 15.88 -6.09 -4.50
C ARG A 51 15.63 -6.72 -3.12
N LYS A 52 16.28 -6.19 -2.07
CA LYS A 52 16.04 -6.63 -0.68
C LYS A 52 14.61 -6.32 -0.24
N ALA A 53 14.08 -5.15 -0.60
CA ALA A 53 12.69 -4.78 -0.31
C ALA A 53 11.69 -5.73 -1.00
N ALA A 54 11.95 -6.13 -2.25
CA ALA A 54 11.11 -7.13 -2.92
C ALA A 54 11.09 -8.46 -2.17
N MET A 55 12.23 -8.90 -1.63
CA MET A 55 12.30 -10.12 -0.80
C MET A 55 11.47 -9.97 0.48
N TYR A 56 11.53 -8.81 1.13
CA TYR A 56 10.71 -8.51 2.30
C TYR A 56 9.21 -8.54 1.96
N CYS A 57 8.79 -7.87 0.89
CA CYS A 57 7.39 -7.86 0.45
C CYS A 57 6.86 -9.28 0.15
N ARG A 58 7.68 -10.16 -0.44
CA ARG A 58 7.30 -11.57 -0.66
C ARG A 58 7.05 -12.31 0.65
N LYS A 59 7.87 -12.06 1.68
CA LYS A 59 7.68 -12.66 3.02
C LYS A 59 6.42 -12.15 3.73
N CYS A 60 5.91 -10.99 3.34
CA CYS A 60 4.64 -10.46 3.83
C CYS A 60 3.43 -10.94 3.01
N SER A 61 3.62 -11.64 1.89
CA SER A 61 2.51 -12.12 1.05
C SER A 61 1.92 -13.42 1.54
N LYS A 62 0.60 -13.57 1.38
CA LYS A 62 -0.15 -14.79 1.71
C LYS A 62 -0.62 -15.51 0.44
N PRO A 63 -0.88 -16.82 0.52
CA PRO A 63 -1.35 -17.61 -0.62
C PRO A 63 -2.65 -17.13 -1.26
N ASP A 64 -3.52 -16.47 -0.49
CA ASP A 64 -4.80 -15.93 -0.92
C ASP A 64 -4.72 -14.52 -1.56
N GLY A 65 -3.51 -13.95 -1.64
CA GLY A 65 -3.25 -12.63 -2.23
C GLY A 65 -3.30 -11.47 -1.24
N LEU A 66 -3.58 -11.74 0.03
CA LEU A 66 -3.44 -10.75 1.10
C LEU A 66 -1.97 -10.50 1.45
N PHE A 67 -1.73 -9.40 2.13
CA PHE A 67 -0.42 -9.05 2.67
C PHE A 67 -0.53 -8.75 4.15
N THR A 68 0.49 -9.18 4.89
CA THR A 68 0.62 -8.96 6.33
C THR A 68 1.35 -7.66 6.64
N TYR A 69 1.11 -7.10 7.82
CA TYR A 69 1.81 -5.90 8.27
C TYR A 69 3.30 -6.17 8.48
N MET A 70 3.63 -7.23 9.17
CA MET A 70 4.99 -7.74 9.31
C MET A 70 5.14 -9.10 8.63
N GLN A 71 6.38 -9.51 8.34
CA GLN A 71 6.62 -10.83 7.78
C GLN A 71 6.17 -11.95 8.74
N GLU A 72 5.87 -13.13 8.21
CA GLU A 72 5.42 -14.28 8.99
C GLU A 72 6.42 -14.63 10.10
N GLY A 73 5.91 -15.07 11.25
CA GLY A 73 6.71 -15.34 12.44
C GLY A 73 7.06 -14.11 13.28
N ARG A 74 6.57 -12.92 12.92
CA ARG A 74 6.72 -11.70 13.71
C ARG A 74 5.46 -11.39 14.50
N GLU A 75 5.57 -10.43 15.43
CA GLU A 75 4.54 -10.02 16.39
C GLU A 75 3.20 -9.66 15.73
N ASP A 76 3.21 -8.95 14.61
CA ASP A 76 2.01 -8.57 13.87
C ASP A 76 2.06 -9.05 12.42
N ALA A 77 1.94 -10.36 12.24
CA ALA A 77 1.78 -11.00 10.93
C ALA A 77 0.31 -11.09 10.48
N THR A 78 -0.54 -10.16 10.92
CA THR A 78 -1.95 -10.13 10.55
C THR A 78 -2.11 -9.68 9.10
N ALA A 79 -2.82 -10.47 8.30
CA ALA A 79 -3.14 -10.13 6.92
C ALA A 79 -4.21 -9.03 6.87
N ARG A 80 -3.99 -8.01 6.03
CA ARG A 80 -4.86 -6.83 5.96
C ARG A 80 -5.18 -6.46 4.51
N PRO A 81 -6.47 -6.30 4.16
CA PRO A 81 -6.89 -5.78 2.86
C PRO A 81 -6.20 -4.49 2.46
N SER A 82 -5.99 -3.58 3.41
CA SER A 82 -5.35 -2.28 3.19
C SER A 82 -3.89 -2.37 2.72
N LEU A 83 -3.22 -3.49 2.96
CA LEU A 83 -1.82 -3.71 2.60
C LEU A 83 -1.63 -4.40 1.24
N VAL A 84 -2.69 -4.86 0.60
CA VAL A 84 -2.58 -5.54 -0.71
C VAL A 84 -2.01 -4.60 -1.77
N GLY A 85 -2.57 -3.40 -1.87
CA GLY A 85 -2.05 -2.37 -2.79
C GLY A 85 -0.60 -2.01 -2.49
N VAL A 86 -0.21 -1.90 -1.20
CA VAL A 86 1.17 -1.61 -0.78
C VAL A 86 2.13 -2.69 -1.26
N GLY A 87 1.81 -3.95 -0.98
CA GLY A 87 2.65 -5.10 -1.35
C GLY A 87 2.79 -5.23 -2.87
N VAL A 88 1.69 -5.14 -3.60
CA VAL A 88 1.68 -5.23 -5.08
C VAL A 88 2.48 -4.09 -5.69
N LEU A 89 2.19 -2.83 -5.31
CA LEU A 89 2.90 -1.66 -5.85
C LEU A 89 4.40 -1.73 -5.55
N SER A 90 4.77 -2.12 -4.33
CA SER A 90 6.17 -2.27 -3.96
C SER A 90 6.89 -3.31 -4.82
N LEU A 91 6.27 -4.48 -5.06
CA LEU A 91 6.81 -5.50 -5.95
C LEU A 91 6.95 -4.99 -7.39
N GLN A 92 5.95 -4.26 -7.91
CA GLN A 92 6.00 -3.66 -9.25
C GLN A 92 7.17 -2.67 -9.37
N MET A 93 7.31 -1.76 -8.40
CA MET A 93 8.39 -0.76 -8.40
C MET A 93 9.78 -1.39 -8.25
N CYS A 94 9.87 -2.53 -7.59
CA CYS A 94 11.10 -3.32 -7.49
C CYS A 94 11.39 -4.19 -8.73
N GLY A 95 10.61 -4.09 -9.81
CA GLY A 95 10.77 -4.91 -11.02
C GLY A 95 10.24 -6.35 -10.87
N SER A 96 9.46 -6.62 -9.84
CA SER A 96 8.91 -7.94 -9.50
C SER A 96 7.38 -8.02 -9.72
N GLY A 97 6.80 -7.18 -10.57
CA GLY A 97 5.36 -7.13 -10.83
C GLY A 97 4.76 -8.39 -11.46
N SER A 98 5.59 -9.25 -12.03
CA SER A 98 5.19 -10.57 -12.58
C SER A 98 5.27 -11.70 -11.56
N ASP A 99 5.73 -11.45 -10.35
CA ASP A 99 5.82 -12.44 -9.29
C ASP A 99 4.45 -13.02 -8.91
N SER A 100 4.44 -14.24 -8.43
CA SER A 100 3.22 -14.91 -7.94
C SER A 100 2.51 -14.08 -6.85
N ALA A 101 3.27 -13.48 -5.92
CA ALA A 101 2.71 -12.63 -4.88
C ALA A 101 2.00 -11.39 -5.45
N ALA A 102 2.62 -10.71 -6.43
CA ALA A 102 2.01 -9.54 -7.07
C ALA A 102 0.75 -9.94 -7.88
N ARG A 103 0.80 -11.04 -8.64
CA ARG A 103 -0.37 -11.53 -9.40
C ARG A 103 -1.53 -11.89 -8.50
N LYS A 104 -1.29 -12.65 -7.43
CA LYS A 104 -2.33 -13.02 -6.46
C LYS A 104 -2.94 -11.80 -5.75
N GLY A 105 -2.11 -10.81 -5.44
CA GLY A 105 -2.59 -9.54 -4.88
C GLY A 105 -3.50 -8.78 -5.86
N LEU A 106 -3.13 -8.72 -7.15
CA LEU A 106 -3.97 -8.12 -8.19
C LEU A 106 -5.29 -8.90 -8.37
N ASP A 107 -5.24 -10.22 -8.37
CA ASP A 107 -6.45 -11.07 -8.44
C ASP A 107 -7.36 -10.84 -7.23
N TRP A 108 -6.76 -10.70 -6.04
CA TRP A 108 -7.50 -10.34 -4.84
C TRP A 108 -8.16 -8.97 -4.97
N MET A 109 -7.43 -7.97 -5.46
CA MET A 109 -7.97 -6.63 -5.71
C MET A 109 -9.16 -6.69 -6.68
N LEU A 110 -9.05 -7.39 -7.81
CA LEU A 110 -10.13 -7.54 -8.78
C LEU A 110 -11.38 -8.19 -8.17
N LYS A 111 -11.22 -9.27 -7.43
CA LYS A 111 -12.33 -9.96 -6.76
C LYS A 111 -13.07 -9.08 -5.74
N ASN A 112 -12.38 -8.11 -5.16
CA ASN A 112 -12.92 -7.24 -4.11
C ASN A 112 -13.32 -5.84 -4.62
N THR A 113 -13.07 -5.50 -5.89
CA THR A 113 -13.57 -4.25 -6.51
C THR A 113 -15.07 -4.28 -6.83
N ASN A 114 -15.72 -5.44 -6.75
CA ASN A 114 -17.18 -5.57 -6.92
C ASN A 114 -18.01 -4.92 -5.80
N LYS A 115 -17.38 -4.52 -4.71
CA LYS A 115 -18.01 -3.67 -3.70
C LYS A 115 -17.74 -2.22 -4.10
N PRO A 116 -18.76 -1.46 -4.53
CA PRO A 116 -18.55 -0.10 -4.95
C PRO A 116 -17.93 0.70 -3.80
N PHE A 117 -16.92 1.49 -4.13
CA PHE A 117 -16.36 2.44 -3.19
C PHE A 117 -17.46 3.38 -2.74
N ASN A 118 -17.71 3.45 -1.45
CA ASN A 118 -18.73 4.33 -0.91
C ASN A 118 -18.07 5.36 0.02
N TRP A 119 -17.86 6.56 -0.52
CA TRP A 119 -17.28 7.67 0.25
C TRP A 119 -18.10 8.06 1.49
N LYS A 120 -19.42 7.86 1.41
CA LYS A 120 -20.37 8.23 2.48
C LYS A 120 -20.57 7.15 3.53
N ALA A 121 -20.12 5.92 3.25
CA ALA A 121 -20.29 4.81 4.19
C ALA A 121 -19.09 4.73 5.11
N ASN A 122 -19.37 4.67 6.40
CA ASN A 122 -18.39 4.34 7.43
C ASN A 122 -18.11 2.83 7.42
N ASN A 123 -17.41 2.38 6.39
CA ASN A 123 -17.05 0.97 6.23
C ASN A 123 -15.61 0.83 5.71
N THR A 124 -15.09 -0.38 5.78
CA THR A 124 -13.73 -0.72 5.35
C THR A 124 -13.48 -0.50 3.85
N SER A 125 -14.52 -0.36 3.03
CA SER A 125 -14.40 -0.06 1.60
C SER A 125 -14.03 1.39 1.32
N SER A 126 -14.14 2.27 2.30
CA SER A 126 -13.78 3.69 2.23
C SER A 126 -12.38 3.99 2.80
N ASN A 127 -11.53 2.99 2.94
CA ASN A 127 -10.17 3.16 3.44
C ASN A 127 -9.30 3.85 2.38
N LEU A 128 -9.06 5.15 2.55
CA LEU A 128 -8.25 5.96 1.63
C LEU A 128 -6.82 5.45 1.46
N TYR A 129 -6.22 4.92 2.51
CA TYR A 129 -4.90 4.32 2.44
C TYR A 129 -4.87 3.12 1.49
N GLN A 130 -5.87 2.24 1.58
CA GLN A 130 -6.03 1.11 0.65
C GLN A 130 -6.18 1.60 -0.80
N HIS A 131 -7.00 2.64 -1.02
CA HIS A 131 -7.24 3.17 -2.36
C HIS A 131 -6.04 3.91 -2.92
N TYR A 132 -5.30 4.64 -2.12
CA TYR A 132 -4.08 5.34 -2.54
C TYR A 132 -3.06 4.37 -3.18
N TYR A 133 -2.81 3.25 -2.53
CA TYR A 133 -1.89 2.24 -3.07
C TYR A 133 -2.53 1.37 -4.15
N GLY A 134 -3.79 1.02 -3.96
CA GLY A 134 -4.52 0.16 -4.89
C GLY A 134 -4.67 0.78 -6.28
N VAL A 135 -4.98 2.07 -6.37
CA VAL A 135 -5.11 2.75 -7.66
C VAL A 135 -3.79 2.78 -8.43
N GLN A 136 -2.67 3.03 -7.74
CA GLN A 136 -1.36 3.03 -8.36
C GLN A 136 -0.96 1.62 -8.84
N ALA A 137 -1.19 0.60 -8.01
CA ALA A 137 -0.92 -0.79 -8.38
C ALA A 137 -1.76 -1.25 -9.59
N ALA A 138 -3.03 -0.88 -9.63
CA ALA A 138 -3.92 -1.18 -10.75
C ALA A 138 -3.51 -0.43 -12.02
N MET A 139 -3.16 0.86 -11.91
CA MET A 139 -2.69 1.68 -13.04
C MET A 139 -1.39 1.13 -13.62
N ASN A 140 -0.42 0.77 -12.79
CA ASN A 140 0.83 0.17 -13.23
C ASN A 140 0.64 -1.18 -13.92
N ARG A 141 -0.39 -1.94 -13.53
CA ARG A 141 -0.72 -3.18 -14.23
C ARG A 141 -1.40 -2.93 -15.57
N GLY A 142 -2.25 -1.89 -15.67
CA GLY A 142 -3.02 -1.56 -16.86
C GLY A 142 -4.09 -2.60 -17.21
N GLY A 143 -4.59 -2.53 -18.45
CA GLY A 143 -5.56 -3.47 -18.99
C GLY A 143 -6.84 -3.62 -18.17
N ASP A 144 -7.35 -4.85 -18.05
CA ASP A 144 -8.61 -5.14 -17.36
C ASP A 144 -8.56 -4.79 -15.86
N VAL A 145 -7.39 -4.92 -15.22
CA VAL A 145 -7.21 -4.58 -13.81
C VAL A 145 -7.46 -3.09 -13.60
N TRP A 146 -6.85 -2.25 -14.43
CA TRP A 146 -7.08 -0.81 -14.37
C TRP A 146 -8.52 -0.45 -14.68
N THR A 147 -9.08 -1.02 -15.75
CA THR A 147 -10.46 -0.74 -16.16
C THR A 147 -11.46 -1.07 -15.06
N ALA A 148 -11.33 -2.25 -14.43
CA ALA A 148 -12.21 -2.67 -13.35
C ALA A 148 -12.04 -1.79 -12.10
N TYR A 149 -10.80 -1.52 -11.70
CA TYR A 149 -10.52 -0.71 -10.52
C TYR A 149 -10.98 0.74 -10.70
N ASN A 150 -10.67 1.35 -11.85
CA ASN A 150 -11.08 2.73 -12.17
C ASN A 150 -12.60 2.88 -12.18
N ARG A 151 -13.32 1.91 -12.75
CA ARG A 151 -14.79 1.90 -12.76
C ARG A 151 -15.37 1.86 -11.33
N ALA A 152 -14.74 1.13 -10.43
CA ALA A 152 -15.23 0.96 -9.06
C ALA A 152 -15.10 2.23 -8.21
N PHE A 153 -14.10 3.07 -8.42
CA PHE A 153 -13.83 4.19 -7.52
C PHE A 153 -13.92 5.58 -8.16
N ARG A 154 -13.72 5.74 -9.48
CA ARG A 154 -13.60 7.03 -10.13
C ARG A 154 -14.81 7.94 -9.87
N ASP A 155 -16.00 7.45 -10.19
CA ASP A 155 -17.21 8.28 -10.12
C ASP A 155 -17.58 8.63 -8.68
N ALA A 156 -17.35 7.70 -7.74
CA ALA A 156 -17.53 7.96 -6.31
C ALA A 156 -16.54 9.01 -5.79
N THR A 157 -15.28 8.96 -6.24
CA THR A 157 -14.26 9.94 -5.86
C THR A 157 -14.57 11.31 -6.43
N LEU A 158 -14.90 11.40 -7.73
CA LEU A 158 -15.25 12.68 -8.36
C LEU A 158 -16.51 13.29 -7.76
N GLY A 159 -17.53 12.47 -7.49
CA GLY A 159 -18.77 12.92 -6.85
C GLY A 159 -18.64 13.31 -5.37
N ALA A 160 -17.52 12.97 -4.73
CA ALA A 160 -17.24 13.35 -3.35
C ALA A 160 -16.46 14.66 -3.22
N GLN A 161 -15.90 15.18 -4.33
CA GLN A 161 -15.17 16.44 -4.31
C GLN A 161 -16.12 17.62 -4.11
N ALA A 162 -15.82 18.50 -3.16
CA ALA A 162 -16.55 19.73 -2.93
C ALA A 162 -16.24 20.78 -4.01
N SER A 163 -17.09 21.82 -4.10
CA SER A 163 -16.94 22.90 -5.10
C SER A 163 -15.64 23.69 -4.95
N ASP A 164 -15.04 23.71 -3.76
CA ASP A 164 -13.74 24.34 -3.48
C ASP A 164 -12.54 23.40 -3.78
N GLY A 165 -12.81 22.19 -4.30
CA GLY A 165 -11.79 21.19 -4.61
C GLY A 165 -11.42 20.30 -3.45
N SER A 166 -11.89 20.55 -2.25
CA SER A 166 -11.59 19.73 -1.07
C SER A 166 -12.37 18.42 -1.08
N PHE A 167 -11.91 17.48 -0.26
CA PHE A 167 -12.61 16.22 0.05
C PHE A 167 -12.96 16.25 1.54
N ALA A 168 -14.24 16.40 1.85
CA ALA A 168 -14.69 16.27 3.22
C ALA A 168 -14.46 14.84 3.73
N PRO A 169 -14.13 14.65 5.02
CA PRO A 169 -13.99 13.34 5.63
C PRO A 169 -15.37 12.68 5.84
N ASN A 170 -16.17 12.65 4.78
CA ASN A 170 -17.49 12.03 4.79
C ASN A 170 -17.38 10.53 4.96
N GLY A 171 -18.09 9.98 5.93
CA GLY A 171 -18.02 8.56 6.29
C GLY A 171 -17.06 8.26 7.42
N PHE A 172 -16.35 9.25 7.94
CA PHE A 172 -15.58 9.10 9.18
C PHE A 172 -16.46 9.48 10.38
N PRO A 173 -16.44 8.69 11.46
CA PRO A 173 -17.25 9.01 12.63
C PRO A 173 -16.73 10.28 13.33
N GLY A 174 -17.53 11.33 13.32
CA GLY A 174 -17.32 12.53 14.09
C GLY A 174 -16.42 13.61 13.47
N PRO A 175 -16.46 14.84 14.00
CA PRO A 175 -15.61 15.93 13.57
C PRO A 175 -14.13 15.61 13.91
N GLY A 176 -13.28 15.56 12.91
CA GLY A 176 -11.85 15.31 13.03
C GLY A 176 -11.38 13.86 12.87
N GLY A 177 -12.26 12.93 12.47
CA GLY A 177 -11.93 11.52 12.41
C GLY A 177 -11.40 11.02 11.08
N LEU A 178 -10.10 11.10 10.83
CA LEU A 178 -9.44 10.23 9.85
C LEU A 178 -9.37 8.81 10.42
N VAL A 179 -9.87 7.81 9.68
CA VAL A 179 -9.71 6.41 10.07
C VAL A 179 -8.32 5.97 9.66
N ASN A 180 -7.54 5.47 10.62
CA ASN A 180 -6.25 4.86 10.32
C ASN A 180 -6.43 3.54 9.54
N SER A 181 -5.34 2.98 9.04
CA SER A 181 -5.34 1.72 8.27
C SER A 181 -5.97 0.53 8.99
N ASN A 182 -6.21 0.63 10.29
CA ASN A 182 -6.82 -0.39 11.15
C ASN A 182 -8.28 -0.08 11.51
N GLY A 183 -8.88 0.98 10.94
CA GLY A 183 -10.25 1.41 11.24
C GLY A 183 -10.39 2.27 12.51
N GLY A 184 -9.29 2.62 13.17
CA GLY A 184 -9.28 3.52 14.32
C GLY A 184 -9.35 4.99 13.91
N THR A 185 -10.00 5.83 14.71
CA THR A 185 -10.06 7.28 14.51
C THR A 185 -8.72 7.92 14.83
N ILE A 186 -8.17 8.73 13.92
CA ILE A 186 -7.02 9.60 14.20
C ILE A 186 -7.61 10.89 14.79
N ASN A 187 -7.43 11.07 16.10
CA ASN A 187 -7.74 12.34 16.71
C ASN A 187 -6.56 13.29 16.46
N ASP A 188 -6.82 14.38 15.75
CA ASP A 188 -5.88 15.50 15.71
C ASP A 188 -5.74 16.06 17.13
N LYS A 189 -4.53 15.96 17.67
CA LYS A 189 -4.10 16.72 18.85
C LYS A 189 -3.23 17.87 18.39
#